data_f124c064c5ef6dc276ece6da61c13d3c
#
_entry.id   f124c064c5ef6dc276ece6da61c13d3c
#
_cell.length_a   1.000
_cell.length_b   1.000
_cell.length_c   1.000
_cell.angle_alpha   90.00
_cell.angle_beta   90.00
_cell.angle_gamma   90.00
#
_symmetry.space_group_name_H-M   'P 1'
#
loop_
_entity.id
_entity.type
_entity.pdbx_description
1 polymer ?
#
loop_
_entity_poly.entity_id
_entity_poly.type
_entity_poly.pdbx_seq_one_letter_code
_entity_poly.pdbx_strand_id
1 'polypeptide(L)'
;MAEFDYIIIGGGSAGSVLADKLSADGRHNVLLIEAGPSDRRFWVRAPIGYGMLFHDQRVNWMYDGVPEDELGGRSVYHPRGRVLGGSSSINALVYHRGQAGDYDDWQAAGNPGWGYEDVSTVFDSFEHPHPDQNPVCQTGQKAGQKTRDPVNKAAGNAASRSHLSVTDNSAECHPFGATFTSICNEAQVPSSTTPYREGEGVSSYLMTTRNGMRCSSAVAFLWPAMKRANLAVRTNASVRRIAFEAGRAVSVTFRYKGAETVLRARREIILSAGAIGTPQILQLSGVGDGASLQKLGLDVVQNQPAVGQNLQDHFGINYLFKANRPTLNDVFGSWPGRLSAGLRYVLTRRGPLSLSINQYGGLVRTRPDQTRADCQLYMNPLSYHSFHDGRRRLMRPDPFSGFIIGFNSCRPASLGSVTITSPDAEVQPRIHGNYLDHQQDLDDAVRMARFVQRLQEAPALKAVLAEDPMTPLADMDDAAVIDDFRERGSTVFHLCGTCRMGPDRRDAVVDPQLRVHGIGGLRIVDASVFPNITSANTNAPTIMLAHKAAQMILADAG
;
A
#
# COMPACT_ATOMS: atom_id res chain seq x y z
N MET A 1 -10.90 9.84 -34.42
CA MET A 1 -10.56 9.84 -32.99
C MET A 1 -9.22 9.12 -32.81
N ALA A 2 -8.35 9.59 -31.92
CA ALA A 2 -7.12 8.85 -31.63
C ALA A 2 -7.49 7.53 -30.96
N GLU A 3 -6.93 6.43 -31.48
CA GLU A 3 -7.17 5.09 -30.95
C GLU A 3 -5.88 4.57 -30.34
N PHE A 4 -6.02 3.92 -29.17
CA PHE A 4 -4.95 3.26 -28.45
C PHE A 4 -5.23 1.76 -28.41
N ASP A 5 -4.18 0.95 -28.34
CA ASP A 5 -4.34 -0.49 -28.14
C ASP A 5 -4.83 -0.76 -26.71
N TYR A 6 -4.20 -0.11 -25.73
CA TYR A 6 -4.55 -0.20 -24.33
C TYR A 6 -4.80 1.18 -23.72
N ILE A 7 -5.88 1.28 -22.92
CA ILE A 7 -6.14 2.45 -22.08
C ILE A 7 -6.07 2.01 -20.62
N ILE A 8 -5.10 2.55 -19.86
CA ILE A 8 -4.91 2.28 -18.44
C ILE A 8 -5.53 3.44 -17.66
N ILE A 9 -6.46 3.13 -16.78
CA ILE A 9 -7.17 4.09 -15.92
C ILE A 9 -6.57 4.05 -14.51
N GLY A 10 -5.86 5.10 -14.13
CA GLY A 10 -5.12 5.24 -12.88
C GLY A 10 -3.62 5.01 -13.05
N GLY A 11 -2.83 6.06 -12.79
CA GLY A 11 -1.37 6.04 -12.82
C GLY A 11 -0.74 5.67 -11.47
N GLY A 12 -1.39 4.80 -10.69
CA GLY A 12 -0.98 4.36 -9.36
C GLY A 12 0.14 3.32 -9.38
N SER A 13 0.22 2.52 -8.30
CA SER A 13 1.22 1.46 -8.12
C SER A 13 1.20 0.47 -9.27
N ALA A 14 0.02 -0.05 -9.64
CA ALA A 14 -0.13 -1.01 -10.74
C ALA A 14 -0.07 -0.35 -12.11
N GLY A 15 -0.82 0.74 -12.34
CA GLY A 15 -0.88 1.38 -13.65
C GLY A 15 0.46 1.89 -14.16
N SER A 16 1.37 2.31 -13.27
CA SER A 16 2.75 2.68 -13.63
C SER A 16 3.55 1.50 -14.18
N VAL A 17 3.38 0.30 -13.61
CA VAL A 17 4.00 -0.95 -14.07
C VAL A 17 3.42 -1.36 -15.42
N LEU A 18 2.09 -1.34 -15.55
CA LEU A 18 1.40 -1.70 -16.79
C LEU A 18 1.84 -0.79 -17.95
N ALA A 19 1.91 0.53 -17.71
CA ALA A 19 2.36 1.49 -18.72
C ALA A 19 3.79 1.19 -19.20
N ASP A 20 4.69 0.81 -18.27
CA ASP A 20 6.05 0.39 -18.61
C ASP A 20 6.04 -0.90 -19.44
N LYS A 21 5.37 -1.94 -18.95
CA LYS A 21 5.45 -3.28 -19.57
C LYS A 21 4.73 -3.35 -20.91
N LEU A 22 3.55 -2.78 -21.04
CA LEU A 22 2.75 -2.83 -22.27
C LEU A 22 3.31 -1.96 -23.39
N SER A 23 4.12 -0.95 -23.07
CA SER A 23 4.78 -0.11 -24.07
C SER A 23 6.22 -0.54 -24.39
N ALA A 24 6.74 -1.59 -23.74
CA ALA A 24 8.18 -1.90 -23.77
C ALA A 24 8.72 -2.33 -25.14
N ASP A 25 7.94 -3.09 -25.89
CA ASP A 25 8.35 -3.65 -27.20
C ASP A 25 8.07 -2.71 -28.39
N GLY A 26 7.42 -1.57 -28.14
CA GLY A 26 7.09 -0.57 -29.18
C GLY A 26 5.90 -0.96 -30.09
N ARG A 27 5.33 -2.16 -29.93
CA ARG A 27 4.25 -2.67 -30.81
C ARG A 27 2.87 -2.11 -30.48
N HIS A 28 2.64 -1.72 -29.21
CA HIS A 28 1.34 -1.29 -28.73
C HIS A 28 1.35 0.19 -28.38
N ASN A 29 0.31 0.91 -28.81
CA ASN A 29 0.05 2.27 -28.41
C ASN A 29 -0.71 2.28 -27.09
N VAL A 30 -0.11 2.83 -26.04
CA VAL A 30 -0.65 2.82 -24.68
C VAL A 30 -1.00 4.23 -24.22
N LEU A 31 -2.20 4.39 -23.64
CA LEU A 31 -2.60 5.61 -22.94
C LEU A 31 -2.73 5.32 -21.45
N LEU A 32 -2.10 6.13 -20.63
CA LEU A 32 -2.32 6.18 -19.17
C LEU A 32 -3.09 7.47 -18.83
N ILE A 33 -4.19 7.33 -18.08
CA ILE A 33 -5.02 8.44 -17.58
C ILE A 33 -4.90 8.49 -16.05
N GLU A 34 -4.46 9.63 -15.51
CA GLU A 34 -4.32 9.88 -14.06
C GLU A 34 -5.11 11.12 -13.64
N ALA A 35 -5.92 10.98 -12.59
CA ALA A 35 -6.75 12.07 -12.08
C ALA A 35 -5.92 13.20 -11.44
N GLY A 36 -4.79 12.86 -10.85
CA GLY A 36 -3.91 13.80 -10.17
C GLY A 36 -2.82 14.41 -11.04
N PRO A 37 -2.02 15.30 -10.45
CA PRO A 37 -0.90 15.95 -11.13
C PRO A 37 0.35 15.04 -11.19
N SER A 38 1.44 15.61 -11.72
CA SER A 38 2.78 15.02 -11.65
C SER A 38 3.28 14.91 -10.21
N ASP A 39 4.04 13.83 -9.93
CA ASP A 39 4.71 13.54 -8.66
C ASP A 39 6.02 14.35 -8.43
N ARG A 40 6.38 15.26 -9.35
CA ARG A 40 7.59 16.08 -9.26
C ARG A 40 7.45 17.24 -8.27
N ARG A 41 7.11 16.89 -7.02
CA ARG A 41 6.98 17.83 -5.89
C ARG A 41 7.97 17.45 -4.80
N PHE A 42 8.55 18.44 -4.11
CA PHE A 42 9.56 18.20 -3.08
C PHE A 42 9.09 17.20 -2.02
N TRP A 43 7.91 17.43 -1.42
CA TRP A 43 7.39 16.58 -0.36
C TRP A 43 6.96 15.19 -0.84
N VAL A 44 6.58 15.03 -2.11
CA VAL A 44 6.34 13.71 -2.70
C VAL A 44 7.66 12.94 -2.83
N ARG A 45 8.76 13.65 -3.16
CA ARG A 45 10.07 13.03 -3.38
C ARG A 45 10.87 12.79 -2.10
N ALA A 46 10.71 13.64 -1.09
CA ALA A 46 11.34 13.47 0.21
C ALA A 46 10.63 12.35 0.99
N PRO A 47 11.35 11.31 1.48
CA PRO A 47 10.74 10.19 2.18
C PRO A 47 9.84 10.59 3.35
N ILE A 48 10.32 11.43 4.26
CA ILE A 48 9.53 11.93 5.41
C ILE A 48 8.29 12.73 4.98
N GLY A 49 8.28 13.22 3.73
CA GLY A 49 7.24 14.12 3.22
C GLY A 49 5.83 13.54 3.23
N TYR A 50 5.67 12.23 3.34
CA TYR A 50 4.34 11.63 3.44
C TYR A 50 3.51 12.21 4.59
N GLY A 51 4.14 12.63 5.69
CA GLY A 51 3.46 13.33 6.78
C GLY A 51 2.81 14.65 6.38
N MET A 52 3.38 15.37 5.38
CA MET A 52 2.77 16.58 4.80
C MET A 52 1.65 16.23 3.82
N LEU A 53 1.81 15.11 3.09
CA LEU A 53 0.88 14.71 2.03
C LEU A 53 -0.43 14.14 2.57
N PHE A 54 -0.46 13.78 3.84
CA PHE A 54 -1.65 13.28 4.53
C PHE A 54 -2.85 14.23 4.44
N HIS A 55 -2.59 15.55 4.35
CA HIS A 55 -3.60 16.59 4.30
C HIS A 55 -3.47 17.49 3.05
N ASP A 56 -2.72 17.07 2.04
CA ASP A 56 -2.53 17.86 0.82
C ASP A 56 -3.52 17.43 -0.28
N GLN A 57 -4.65 18.14 -0.40
CA GLN A 57 -5.70 17.92 -1.40
C GLN A 57 -5.20 17.91 -2.84
N ARG A 58 -4.02 18.49 -3.11
CA ARG A 58 -3.46 18.55 -4.47
C ARG A 58 -2.97 17.18 -4.95
N VAL A 59 -2.64 16.25 -4.00
CA VAL A 59 -2.05 14.94 -4.29
C VAL A 59 -2.72 13.79 -3.53
N ASN A 60 -3.77 14.07 -2.78
CA ASN A 60 -4.49 13.11 -1.95
C ASN A 60 -6.01 13.28 -2.15
N TRP A 61 -6.73 12.19 -2.35
CA TRP A 61 -8.19 12.18 -2.45
C TRP A 61 -8.87 12.57 -1.13
N MET A 62 -8.23 12.26 0.00
CA MET A 62 -8.72 12.58 1.35
C MET A 62 -10.13 12.04 1.62
N TYR A 63 -10.37 10.78 1.30
CA TYR A 63 -11.67 10.17 1.55
C TYR A 63 -11.98 10.06 3.04
N ASP A 64 -13.24 10.27 3.39
CA ASP A 64 -13.78 9.97 4.71
C ASP A 64 -14.72 8.75 4.60
N GLY A 65 -14.55 7.79 5.51
CA GLY A 65 -15.49 6.68 5.70
C GLY A 65 -16.81 7.18 6.27
N VAL A 66 -17.84 6.36 6.18
CA VAL A 66 -19.10 6.65 6.91
C VAL A 66 -18.92 6.42 8.41
N PRO A 67 -19.77 7.00 9.26
CA PRO A 67 -19.83 6.63 10.67
C PRO A 67 -20.10 5.12 10.82
N GLU A 68 -19.39 4.47 11.74
CA GLU A 68 -19.48 3.02 12.00
C GLU A 68 -19.92 2.75 13.44
N ASP A 69 -20.96 1.94 13.62
CA ASP A 69 -21.57 1.68 14.93
C ASP A 69 -20.58 1.00 15.88
N GLU A 70 -19.81 0.03 15.37
CA GLU A 70 -18.78 -0.69 16.14
C GLU A 70 -17.61 0.22 16.58
N LEU A 71 -17.47 1.37 15.98
CA LEU A 71 -16.50 2.39 16.38
C LEU A 71 -17.17 3.55 17.17
N GLY A 72 -18.35 3.32 17.75
CA GLY A 72 -19.07 4.36 18.49
C GLY A 72 -19.52 5.54 17.63
N GLY A 73 -19.85 5.32 16.37
CA GLY A 73 -20.26 6.35 15.42
C GLY A 73 -19.11 7.16 14.81
N ARG A 74 -17.84 6.76 15.01
CA ARG A 74 -16.68 7.42 14.38
C ARG A 74 -16.59 7.11 12.90
N SER A 75 -16.18 8.09 12.12
CA SER A 75 -15.70 7.91 10.74
C SER A 75 -14.19 7.68 10.72
N VAL A 76 -13.71 6.89 9.76
CA VAL A 76 -12.29 6.63 9.58
C VAL A 76 -11.79 7.34 8.32
N TYR A 77 -10.67 8.04 8.42
CA TYR A 77 -10.04 8.77 7.33
C TYR A 77 -9.18 7.87 6.44
N HIS A 78 -9.38 7.91 5.11
CA HIS A 78 -8.68 7.10 4.13
C HIS A 78 -7.87 7.94 3.13
N PRO A 79 -6.61 8.30 3.41
CA PRO A 79 -5.75 8.95 2.44
C PRO A 79 -5.45 8.03 1.26
N ARG A 80 -5.69 8.51 0.03
CA ARG A 80 -5.36 7.81 -1.22
C ARG A 80 -4.67 8.74 -2.19
N GLY A 81 -3.59 8.27 -2.81
CA GLY A 81 -2.82 9.10 -3.73
C GLY A 81 -3.64 9.52 -4.96
N ARG A 82 -3.69 10.84 -5.20
CA ARG A 82 -4.21 11.48 -6.41
C ARG A 82 -3.05 12.17 -7.11
N VAL A 83 -2.16 11.38 -7.68
CA VAL A 83 -0.88 11.83 -8.23
C VAL A 83 -0.23 10.69 -9.01
N LEU A 84 0.65 10.96 -9.97
CA LEU A 84 1.43 9.91 -10.62
C LEU A 84 2.15 9.05 -9.57
N GLY A 85 2.03 7.72 -9.71
CA GLY A 85 2.45 6.73 -8.72
C GLY A 85 1.38 6.42 -7.67
N GLY A 86 0.25 7.17 -7.64
CA GLY A 86 -0.86 6.94 -6.72
C GLY A 86 -0.40 6.89 -5.26
N SER A 87 -0.91 5.92 -4.50
CA SER A 87 -0.56 5.76 -3.09
C SER A 87 0.92 5.40 -2.86
N SER A 88 1.65 4.83 -3.85
CA SER A 88 3.10 4.64 -3.71
C SER A 88 3.89 5.96 -3.64
N SER A 89 3.28 7.07 -4.11
CA SER A 89 3.86 8.41 -4.04
C SER A 89 3.60 9.14 -2.72
N ILE A 90 2.67 8.64 -1.89
CA ILE A 90 2.31 9.27 -0.61
C ILE A 90 2.38 8.33 0.61
N ASN A 91 2.73 7.05 0.43
CA ASN A 91 2.82 6.06 1.50
C ASN A 91 4.07 6.24 2.39
N ALA A 92 4.13 5.48 3.47
CA ALA A 92 5.24 5.48 4.43
C ALA A 92 6.46 4.64 3.98
N LEU A 93 6.57 4.24 2.72
CA LEU A 93 7.72 3.58 2.08
C LEU A 93 8.07 2.17 2.56
N VAL A 94 7.46 1.66 3.60
CA VAL A 94 7.74 0.31 4.12
C VAL A 94 7.57 -0.72 3.01
N TYR A 95 8.60 -1.56 2.82
CA TYR A 95 8.58 -2.64 1.84
C TYR A 95 8.43 -3.99 2.54
N HIS A 96 7.40 -4.74 2.14
CA HIS A 96 7.15 -6.10 2.60
C HIS A 96 6.38 -6.88 1.54
N ARG A 97 6.76 -8.15 1.29
CA ARG A 97 6.08 -9.02 0.33
C ARG A 97 4.78 -9.61 0.86
N GLY A 98 4.58 -9.66 2.17
CA GLY A 98 3.60 -10.51 2.84
C GLY A 98 4.22 -11.85 3.22
N GLN A 99 3.40 -12.79 3.67
CA GLN A 99 3.80 -14.16 3.98
C GLN A 99 3.52 -15.09 2.78
N ALA A 100 4.26 -16.17 2.64
CA ALA A 100 4.02 -17.17 1.59
C ALA A 100 2.57 -17.67 1.61
N GLY A 101 2.07 -17.99 2.80
CA GLY A 101 0.69 -18.45 2.99
C GLY A 101 -0.39 -17.46 2.53
N ASP A 102 -0.10 -16.16 2.39
CA ASP A 102 -1.09 -15.20 1.86
C ASP A 102 -1.42 -15.51 0.40
N TYR A 103 -0.42 -15.89 -0.39
CA TYR A 103 -0.56 -16.23 -1.80
C TYR A 103 -1.06 -17.65 -2.00
N ASP A 104 -0.66 -18.59 -1.13
CA ASP A 104 -1.19 -19.95 -1.13
C ASP A 104 -2.69 -19.95 -0.79
N ASP A 105 -3.13 -19.04 0.09
CA ASP A 105 -4.56 -18.80 0.35
C ASP A 105 -5.27 -18.24 -0.91
N TRP A 106 -4.63 -17.37 -1.70
CA TRP A 106 -5.19 -16.90 -2.97
C TRP A 106 -5.40 -18.06 -3.95
N GLN A 107 -4.41 -18.95 -4.08
CA GLN A 107 -4.52 -20.12 -4.93
C GLN A 107 -5.60 -21.09 -4.44
N ALA A 108 -5.65 -21.34 -3.13
CA ALA A 108 -6.66 -22.21 -2.52
C ALA A 108 -8.09 -21.66 -2.67
N ALA A 109 -8.25 -20.34 -2.77
CA ALA A 109 -9.51 -19.67 -3.10
C ALA A 109 -9.96 -19.84 -4.57
N GLY A 110 -9.30 -20.73 -5.33
CA GLY A 110 -9.64 -21.05 -6.72
C GLY A 110 -8.94 -20.17 -7.76
N ASN A 111 -7.81 -19.58 -7.43
CA ASN A 111 -7.03 -18.74 -8.35
C ASN A 111 -5.71 -19.43 -8.71
N PRO A 112 -5.68 -20.38 -9.65
CA PRO A 112 -4.48 -21.09 -10.05
C PRO A 112 -3.42 -20.12 -10.61
N GLY A 113 -2.15 -20.37 -10.26
CA GLY A 113 -1.03 -19.53 -10.66
C GLY A 113 -0.81 -18.32 -9.76
N TRP A 114 -1.52 -18.18 -8.64
CA TRP A 114 -1.35 -17.11 -7.66
C TRP A 114 -0.74 -17.59 -6.34
N GLY A 115 -0.28 -18.84 -6.25
CA GLY A 115 0.47 -19.37 -5.10
C GLY A 115 1.85 -18.73 -4.95
N TYR A 116 2.46 -18.90 -3.77
CA TYR A 116 3.76 -18.25 -3.49
C TYR A 116 4.86 -18.66 -4.44
N GLU A 117 4.91 -19.93 -4.84
CA GLU A 117 5.88 -20.41 -5.83
C GLU A 117 5.79 -19.64 -7.16
N ASP A 118 4.56 -19.37 -7.62
CA ASP A 118 4.33 -18.63 -8.87
C ASP A 118 4.72 -17.15 -8.76
N VAL A 119 4.42 -16.51 -7.61
CA VAL A 119 4.59 -15.06 -7.47
C VAL A 119 5.97 -14.66 -6.93
N SER A 120 6.70 -15.56 -6.27
CA SER A 120 8.02 -15.27 -5.70
C SER A 120 9.01 -14.85 -6.78
N THR A 121 9.03 -15.54 -7.92
CA THR A 121 9.89 -15.23 -9.08
C THR A 121 9.53 -13.88 -9.70
N VAL A 122 8.25 -13.47 -9.63
CA VAL A 122 7.81 -12.15 -10.11
C VAL A 122 8.36 -11.06 -9.21
N PHE A 123 8.32 -11.22 -7.88
CA PHE A 123 8.94 -10.28 -6.94
C PHE A 123 10.44 -10.11 -7.23
N ASP A 124 11.17 -11.22 -7.38
CA ASP A 124 12.61 -11.19 -7.67
C ASP A 124 12.94 -10.49 -9.00
N SER A 125 12.01 -10.50 -9.96
CA SER A 125 12.21 -9.88 -11.29
C SER A 125 12.25 -8.35 -11.28
N PHE A 126 11.65 -7.68 -10.28
CA PHE A 126 11.58 -6.21 -10.25
C PHE A 126 12.25 -5.57 -9.02
N GLU A 127 12.60 -6.37 -8.03
CA GLU A 127 13.35 -5.89 -6.87
C GLU A 127 14.83 -5.85 -7.18
N HIS A 128 15.46 -4.69 -6.97
CA HIS A 128 16.91 -4.61 -6.98
C HIS A 128 17.41 -3.97 -5.71
N PRO A 129 18.31 -4.64 -4.98
CA PRO A 129 19.11 -3.97 -3.96
C PRO A 129 19.92 -2.87 -4.63
N HIS A 130 20.02 -1.71 -4.00
CA HIS A 130 20.82 -0.60 -4.52
C HIS A 130 22.29 -1.05 -4.63
N PRO A 131 22.99 -0.81 -5.76
CA PRO A 131 24.36 -1.31 -6.01
C PRO A 131 25.41 -0.81 -5.00
N ASP A 132 25.14 0.24 -4.23
CA ASP A 132 26.04 0.72 -3.18
C ASP A 132 25.92 -0.03 -1.84
N GLN A 133 25.03 -1.02 -1.76
CA GLN A 133 24.90 -1.89 -0.59
C GLN A 133 25.64 -3.19 -0.85
N ASN A 134 26.91 -3.25 -0.39
CA ASN A 134 27.63 -4.50 -0.23
C ASN A 134 26.81 -5.43 0.69
N PRO A 135 26.57 -6.68 0.34
CA PRO A 135 25.90 -7.61 1.22
C PRO A 135 26.84 -7.91 2.40
N VAL A 136 26.67 -7.22 3.49
CA VAL A 136 27.24 -7.63 4.78
C VAL A 136 26.32 -8.72 5.31
N CYS A 137 26.40 -9.87 4.72
CA CYS A 137 26.16 -11.17 5.34
C CYS A 137 26.53 -12.30 4.36
N GLN A 138 27.82 -12.48 4.12
CA GLN A 138 28.34 -13.79 3.73
C GLN A 138 29.31 -14.22 4.81
N THR A 139 28.86 -15.21 5.58
CA THR A 139 29.72 -16.02 6.43
C THR A 139 31.02 -16.36 5.73
N GLY A 140 32.13 -15.82 6.24
CA GLY A 140 33.45 -16.44 6.27
C GLY A 140 34.08 -16.93 4.97
N GLN A 141 33.95 -16.25 3.81
CA GLN A 141 34.79 -16.55 2.65
C GLN A 141 35.55 -15.32 2.16
N LYS A 142 36.87 -15.52 2.01
CA LYS A 142 37.86 -14.50 1.66
C LYS A 142 37.55 -13.80 0.33
N ALA A 143 37.70 -12.49 0.31
CA ALA A 143 37.73 -11.68 -0.90
C ALA A 143 38.72 -12.20 -1.92
N GLY A 144 38.27 -12.59 -3.11
CA GLY A 144 39.17 -12.96 -4.20
C GLY A 144 38.59 -13.85 -5.27
N GLN A 145 37.42 -13.54 -5.83
CA GLN A 145 37.10 -14.02 -7.18
C GLN A 145 35.99 -13.17 -7.79
N LYS A 146 36.33 -12.39 -8.80
CA LYS A 146 35.37 -11.75 -9.71
C LYS A 146 34.77 -12.85 -10.60
N THR A 147 33.62 -13.37 -10.23
CA THR A 147 32.82 -14.19 -11.13
C THR A 147 32.08 -13.27 -12.11
N ARG A 148 32.52 -13.30 -13.35
CA ARG A 148 31.81 -12.73 -14.50
C ARG A 148 30.63 -13.66 -14.79
N ASP A 149 29.40 -13.23 -14.47
CA ASP A 149 28.19 -13.91 -14.92
C ASP A 149 27.99 -13.71 -16.42
N PRO A 150 27.93 -14.81 -17.23
CA PRO A 150 27.79 -14.70 -18.68
C PRO A 150 26.36 -14.43 -19.19
N VAL A 151 25.35 -14.35 -18.33
CA VAL A 151 23.93 -14.23 -18.74
C VAL A 151 23.50 -12.81 -19.12
N ASN A 152 24.30 -11.78 -18.83
CA ASN A 152 23.89 -10.38 -18.99
C ASN A 152 24.35 -9.70 -20.32
N LYS A 153 24.72 -10.45 -21.34
CA LYS A 153 25.19 -9.85 -22.60
C LYS A 153 24.18 -9.82 -23.76
N ALA A 154 22.96 -10.36 -23.58
CA ALA A 154 22.01 -10.49 -24.69
C ALA A 154 20.77 -9.59 -24.64
N ALA A 155 20.55 -8.81 -23.56
CA ALA A 155 19.45 -7.84 -23.49
C ALA A 155 20.01 -6.42 -23.69
N GLY A 156 19.75 -5.84 -24.83
CA GLY A 156 20.23 -4.50 -25.19
C GLY A 156 19.81 -3.42 -24.20
N ASN A 157 20.68 -2.49 -23.99
CA ASN A 157 20.82 -1.35 -23.07
C ASN A 157 19.57 -0.47 -22.70
N ALA A 158 18.36 -0.83 -23.07
CA ALA A 158 17.14 -0.08 -22.74
C ALA A 158 16.24 -0.74 -21.68
N ALA A 159 16.28 -2.07 -21.51
CA ALA A 159 15.44 -2.83 -20.57
C ALA A 159 15.93 -2.77 -19.10
N SER A 160 17.18 -2.35 -18.87
CA SER A 160 17.88 -2.49 -17.59
C SER A 160 17.59 -1.39 -16.53
N ARG A 161 16.60 -0.48 -16.76
CA ARG A 161 16.40 0.69 -15.86
C ARG A 161 15.07 0.75 -15.10
N SER A 162 14.16 -0.18 -15.32
CA SER A 162 12.80 -0.16 -14.72
C SER A 162 12.71 -1.12 -13.54
N HIS A 163 13.33 -0.76 -12.42
CA HIS A 163 13.31 -1.57 -11.20
C HIS A 163 12.97 -0.74 -9.98
N LEU A 164 12.19 -1.36 -9.06
CA LEU A 164 11.93 -0.80 -7.74
C LEU A 164 13.21 -0.91 -6.89
N SER A 165 13.70 0.23 -6.44
CA SER A 165 14.82 0.25 -5.49
C SER A 165 14.28 0.02 -4.08
N VAL A 166 14.70 -1.09 -3.49
CA VAL A 166 14.42 -1.48 -2.11
C VAL A 166 15.72 -1.36 -1.34
N THR A 167 15.75 -0.47 -0.35
CA THR A 167 16.99 -0.04 0.30
C THR A 167 16.97 -0.41 1.77
N ASP A 168 18.05 -1.02 2.26
CA ASP A 168 18.35 -1.10 3.68
C ASP A 168 18.92 0.26 4.13
N ASN A 169 18.18 0.95 4.99
CA ASN A 169 18.58 2.23 5.56
C ASN A 169 18.96 2.11 7.05
N SER A 170 19.24 0.91 7.54
CA SER A 170 19.51 0.64 8.97
C SER A 170 20.57 1.56 9.56
N ALA A 171 21.64 1.85 8.80
CA ALA A 171 22.72 2.75 9.21
C ALA A 171 22.30 4.22 9.41
N GLU A 172 21.20 4.67 8.82
CA GLU A 172 20.65 6.02 8.94
C GLU A 172 19.44 6.06 9.91
N CYS A 173 18.94 4.91 10.36
CA CYS A 173 17.84 4.82 11.31
C CYS A 173 18.23 5.42 12.67
N HIS A 174 17.22 5.83 13.44
CA HIS A 174 17.43 6.40 14.76
C HIS A 174 18.03 5.35 15.71
N PRO A 175 19.01 5.71 16.56
CA PRO A 175 19.66 4.77 17.49
C PRO A 175 18.71 4.03 18.44
N PHE A 176 17.48 4.51 18.60
CA PHE A 176 16.43 3.87 19.37
C PHE A 176 16.09 2.44 18.90
N GLY A 177 16.48 2.08 17.66
CA GLY A 177 16.29 0.74 17.13
C GLY A 177 17.04 -0.37 17.89
N ALA A 178 18.21 -0.06 18.44
CA ALA A 178 18.91 -1.00 19.31
C ALA A 178 18.09 -1.34 20.58
N THR A 179 17.42 -0.33 21.13
CA THR A 179 16.49 -0.52 22.26
C THR A 179 15.31 -1.40 21.86
N PHE A 180 14.71 -1.15 20.68
CA PHE A 180 13.61 -1.99 20.20
C PHE A 180 14.03 -3.46 20.01
N THR A 181 15.21 -3.69 19.43
CA THR A 181 15.77 -5.04 19.31
C THR A 181 15.93 -5.71 20.68
N SER A 182 16.43 -4.98 21.69
CA SER A 182 16.53 -5.50 23.07
C SER A 182 15.17 -5.84 23.65
N ILE A 183 14.16 -4.96 23.50
CA ILE A 183 12.79 -5.20 23.96
C ILE A 183 12.23 -6.47 23.34
N CYS A 184 12.38 -6.64 22.04
CA CYS A 184 11.91 -7.82 21.33
C CYS A 184 12.62 -9.09 21.78
N ASN A 185 13.95 -9.06 21.97
CA ASN A 185 14.72 -10.20 22.44
C ASN A 185 14.29 -10.63 23.86
N GLU A 186 14.08 -9.68 24.78
CA GLU A 186 13.60 -9.97 26.14
C GLU A 186 12.17 -10.55 26.14
N ALA A 187 11.33 -10.10 25.21
CA ALA A 187 9.99 -10.64 25.01
C ALA A 187 9.96 -11.91 24.13
N GLN A 188 11.13 -12.48 23.80
CA GLN A 188 11.29 -13.68 22.97
C GLN A 188 10.69 -13.57 21.57
N VAL A 189 10.69 -12.37 21.01
CA VAL A 189 10.26 -12.12 19.63
C VAL A 189 11.43 -12.38 18.69
N PRO A 190 11.27 -13.22 17.66
CA PRO A 190 12.34 -13.51 16.71
C PRO A 190 12.85 -12.23 16.02
N SER A 191 14.16 -12.10 15.88
CA SER A 191 14.77 -11.13 14.97
C SER A 191 15.12 -11.82 13.65
N SER A 192 14.94 -11.15 12.52
CA SER A 192 15.32 -11.66 11.21
C SER A 192 16.13 -10.62 10.44
N THR A 193 17.06 -11.09 9.62
CA THR A 193 17.80 -10.24 8.67
C THR A 193 17.03 -10.02 7.37
N THR A 194 16.02 -10.86 7.09
CA THR A 194 15.22 -10.82 5.85
C THR A 194 13.71 -11.00 6.10
N PRO A 195 13.12 -10.35 7.15
CA PRO A 195 11.72 -10.58 7.53
C PRO A 195 10.74 -10.26 6.39
N TYR A 196 11.10 -9.34 5.51
CA TYR A 196 10.30 -8.96 4.33
C TYR A 196 10.13 -10.08 3.30
N ARG A 197 10.96 -11.14 3.37
CA ARG A 197 10.89 -12.36 2.54
C ARG A 197 10.38 -13.56 3.31
N GLU A 198 10.85 -13.73 4.53
CA GLU A 198 10.58 -14.92 5.36
C GLU A 198 9.24 -14.84 6.10
N GLY A 199 8.68 -13.65 6.19
CA GLY A 199 7.35 -13.43 6.73
C GLY A 199 7.25 -13.38 8.26
N GLU A 200 8.29 -13.69 9.04
CA GLU A 200 8.29 -13.56 10.50
C GLU A 200 9.60 -12.96 11.01
N GLY A 201 9.49 -12.13 12.03
CA GLY A 201 10.61 -11.52 12.75
C GLY A 201 10.62 -10.00 12.64
N VAL A 202 11.42 -9.37 13.51
CA VAL A 202 11.58 -7.92 13.61
C VAL A 202 12.96 -7.47 13.18
N SER A 203 13.00 -6.31 12.49
CA SER A 203 14.25 -5.68 12.06
C SER A 203 14.01 -4.20 11.75
N SER A 204 15.04 -3.50 11.25
CA SER A 204 14.82 -2.26 10.51
C SER A 204 14.06 -2.55 9.22
N TYR A 205 13.02 -1.77 8.94
CA TYR A 205 12.26 -1.92 7.71
C TYR A 205 13.07 -1.53 6.48
N LEU A 206 13.02 -2.35 5.45
CA LEU A 206 13.44 -1.94 4.12
C LEU A 206 12.47 -0.89 3.58
N MET A 207 13.00 0.06 2.82
CA MET A 207 12.21 1.16 2.29
C MET A 207 12.35 1.29 0.78
N THR A 208 11.25 1.69 0.12
CA THR A 208 11.25 2.01 -1.30
C THR A 208 11.90 3.38 -1.54
N THR A 209 13.23 3.42 -1.42
CA THR A 209 14.04 4.63 -1.62
C THR A 209 15.16 4.40 -2.66
N ARG A 210 15.61 5.48 -3.29
CA ARG A 210 16.76 5.52 -4.20
C ARG A 210 17.50 6.82 -3.98
N ASN A 211 18.78 6.73 -3.58
CA ASN A 211 19.61 7.91 -3.30
C ASN A 211 18.95 8.90 -2.31
N GLY A 212 18.43 8.40 -1.20
CA GLY A 212 17.75 9.19 -0.18
C GLY A 212 16.43 9.84 -0.61
N MET A 213 15.87 9.46 -1.74
CA MET A 213 14.58 9.94 -2.24
C MET A 213 13.61 8.78 -2.42
N ARG A 214 12.30 9.07 -2.34
CA ARG A 214 11.24 8.10 -2.62
C ARG A 214 11.41 7.48 -4.01
N CYS A 215 11.37 6.16 -4.10
CA CYS A 215 11.26 5.38 -5.31
C CYS A 215 9.82 4.82 -5.43
N SER A 216 8.87 5.69 -5.79
CA SER A 216 7.49 5.27 -6.08
C SER A 216 7.43 4.44 -7.37
N SER A 217 6.29 3.78 -7.62
CA SER A 217 6.07 3.08 -8.89
C SER A 217 6.19 4.01 -10.11
N ALA A 218 5.81 5.29 -9.98
CA ALA A 218 6.04 6.26 -11.06
C ALA A 218 7.53 6.45 -11.35
N VAL A 219 8.34 6.58 -10.31
CA VAL A 219 9.80 6.76 -10.44
C VAL A 219 10.49 5.51 -10.97
N ALA A 220 10.06 4.34 -10.47
CA ALA A 220 10.67 3.06 -10.82
C ALA A 220 10.35 2.65 -12.27
N PHE A 221 9.12 2.82 -12.71
CA PHE A 221 8.59 2.24 -13.93
C PHE A 221 8.11 3.30 -14.94
N LEU A 222 7.24 4.24 -14.51
CA LEU A 222 6.59 5.16 -15.45
C LEU A 222 7.55 6.21 -16.04
N TRP A 223 8.41 6.83 -15.23
CA TRP A 223 9.32 7.87 -15.73
C TRP A 223 10.28 7.37 -16.82
N PRO A 224 10.90 6.17 -16.71
CA PRO A 224 11.66 5.62 -17.82
C PRO A 224 10.81 5.39 -19.06
N ALA A 225 9.60 4.86 -18.89
CA ALA A 225 8.68 4.52 -19.99
C ALA A 225 8.13 5.75 -20.72
N MET A 226 7.91 6.89 -20.02
CA MET A 226 7.41 8.14 -20.61
C MET A 226 8.26 8.72 -21.75
N LYS A 227 9.47 8.19 -21.96
CA LYS A 227 10.34 8.57 -23.07
C LYS A 227 9.99 7.85 -24.38
N ARG A 228 9.15 6.83 -24.33
CA ARG A 228 8.74 6.02 -25.50
C ARG A 228 7.66 6.74 -26.29
N ALA A 229 7.79 6.74 -27.60
CA ALA A 229 6.84 7.41 -28.51
C ALA A 229 5.44 6.79 -28.50
N ASN A 230 5.34 5.49 -28.16
CA ASN A 230 4.10 4.72 -28.10
C ASN A 230 3.40 4.76 -26.73
N LEU A 231 3.88 5.58 -25.77
CA LEU A 231 3.22 5.80 -24.49
C LEU A 231 2.77 7.25 -24.34
N ALA A 232 1.47 7.45 -24.22
CA ALA A 232 0.86 8.74 -23.88
C ALA A 232 0.42 8.75 -22.41
N VAL A 233 0.73 9.82 -21.67
CA VAL A 233 0.29 10.01 -20.29
C VAL A 233 -0.53 11.30 -20.18
N ARG A 234 -1.73 11.20 -19.59
CA ARG A 234 -2.62 12.33 -19.33
C ARG A 234 -2.80 12.47 -17.81
N THR A 235 -2.25 13.53 -17.25
CA THR A 235 -2.45 13.91 -15.84
C THR A 235 -3.54 14.96 -15.69
N ASN A 236 -4.10 15.13 -14.50
CA ASN A 236 -5.27 15.98 -14.24
C ASN A 236 -6.45 15.60 -15.16
N ALA A 237 -6.64 14.29 -15.35
CA ALA A 237 -7.63 13.70 -16.24
C ALA A 237 -8.51 12.73 -15.42
N SER A 238 -9.71 13.17 -15.05
CA SER A 238 -10.63 12.40 -14.20
C SER A 238 -11.57 11.58 -15.06
N VAL A 239 -11.48 10.24 -14.93
CA VAL A 239 -12.37 9.31 -15.64
C VAL A 239 -13.77 9.38 -15.02
N ARG A 240 -14.79 9.43 -15.91
CA ARG A 240 -16.19 9.49 -15.55
C ARG A 240 -16.87 8.13 -15.68
N ARG A 241 -16.68 7.48 -16.84
CA ARG A 241 -17.29 6.19 -17.15
C ARG A 241 -16.58 5.47 -18.30
N ILE A 242 -16.85 4.18 -18.40
CA ILE A 242 -16.50 3.31 -19.51
C ILE A 242 -17.77 3.09 -20.33
N ALA A 243 -17.67 3.10 -21.66
CA ALA A 243 -18.78 2.75 -22.53
C ALA A 243 -18.61 1.33 -23.09
N PHE A 244 -19.74 0.65 -23.29
CA PHE A 244 -19.80 -0.73 -23.73
C PHE A 244 -20.61 -0.84 -25.03
N GLU A 245 -20.17 -1.72 -25.92
CA GLU A 245 -20.84 -2.09 -27.17
C GLU A 245 -20.85 -3.61 -27.28
N ALA A 246 -22.00 -4.23 -27.47
CA ALA A 246 -22.17 -5.69 -27.61
C ALA A 246 -21.43 -6.51 -26.52
N GLY A 247 -21.52 -6.10 -25.25
CA GLY A 247 -20.87 -6.79 -24.12
C GLY A 247 -19.36 -6.58 -24.01
N ARG A 248 -18.81 -5.60 -24.73
CA ARG A 248 -17.38 -5.29 -24.73
C ARG A 248 -17.14 -3.83 -24.31
N ALA A 249 -16.14 -3.58 -23.48
CA ALA A 249 -15.65 -2.24 -23.17
C ALA A 249 -14.91 -1.66 -24.38
N VAL A 250 -15.31 -0.47 -24.83
CA VAL A 250 -14.81 0.12 -26.10
C VAL A 250 -14.23 1.50 -25.97
N SER A 251 -14.67 2.31 -25.00
CA SER A 251 -14.16 3.66 -24.83
C SER A 251 -14.24 4.15 -23.40
N VAL A 252 -13.44 5.17 -23.09
CA VAL A 252 -13.38 5.84 -21.80
C VAL A 252 -13.74 7.30 -21.97
N THR A 253 -14.69 7.78 -21.16
CA THR A 253 -15.06 9.19 -21.04
C THR A 253 -14.36 9.78 -19.82
N PHE A 254 -13.64 10.86 -20.00
CA PHE A 254 -12.92 11.54 -18.91
C PHE A 254 -12.89 13.05 -19.10
N ARG A 255 -12.77 13.78 -18.00
CA ARG A 255 -12.61 15.24 -18.02
C ARG A 255 -11.12 15.58 -18.12
N TYR A 256 -10.77 16.35 -19.16
CA TYR A 256 -9.39 16.79 -19.39
C TYR A 256 -9.36 18.23 -19.86
N LYS A 257 -8.54 19.07 -19.22
CA LYS A 257 -8.44 20.52 -19.52
C LYS A 257 -9.80 21.24 -19.57
N GLY A 258 -10.71 20.87 -18.66
CA GLY A 258 -12.04 21.46 -18.56
C GLY A 258 -13.11 20.92 -19.52
N ALA A 259 -12.73 20.10 -20.52
CA ALA A 259 -13.64 19.49 -21.48
C ALA A 259 -13.80 17.97 -21.23
N GLU A 260 -14.97 17.46 -21.62
CA GLU A 260 -15.20 16.02 -21.70
C GLU A 260 -14.51 15.46 -22.95
N THR A 261 -13.79 14.38 -22.79
CA THR A 261 -13.02 13.73 -23.85
C THR A 261 -13.36 12.24 -23.88
N VAL A 262 -13.57 11.69 -25.06
CA VAL A 262 -13.83 10.27 -25.28
C VAL A 262 -12.72 9.68 -26.14
N LEU A 263 -12.10 8.59 -25.69
CA LEU A 263 -11.08 7.85 -26.42
C LEU A 263 -11.43 6.37 -26.49
N ARG A 264 -11.13 5.72 -27.62
CA ARG A 264 -11.41 4.29 -27.85
C ARG A 264 -10.17 3.44 -27.64
N ALA A 265 -10.39 2.26 -27.08
CA ALA A 265 -9.39 1.19 -26.99
C ALA A 265 -9.65 0.14 -28.08
N ARG A 266 -8.62 -0.27 -28.80
CA ARG A 266 -8.71 -1.34 -29.80
C ARG A 266 -8.69 -2.73 -29.17
N ARG A 267 -7.90 -2.90 -28.09
CA ARG A 267 -7.70 -4.18 -27.42
C ARG A 267 -8.41 -4.19 -26.06
N GLU A 268 -7.87 -3.52 -25.06
CA GLU A 268 -8.43 -3.56 -23.71
C GLU A 268 -8.39 -2.20 -23.00
N ILE A 269 -9.36 -2.01 -22.13
CA ILE A 269 -9.37 -1.00 -21.07
C ILE A 269 -8.96 -1.70 -19.79
N ILE A 270 -7.99 -1.12 -19.05
CA ILE A 270 -7.45 -1.71 -17.82
C ILE A 270 -7.71 -0.74 -16.67
N LEU A 271 -8.57 -1.12 -15.73
CA LEU A 271 -8.82 -0.38 -14.50
C LEU A 271 -7.67 -0.62 -13.52
N SER A 272 -7.05 0.47 -13.06
CA SER A 272 -5.97 0.51 -12.05
C SER A 272 -6.16 1.67 -11.10
N ALA A 273 -7.43 2.02 -10.79
CA ALA A 273 -7.79 3.19 -9.98
C ALA A 273 -7.78 2.91 -8.46
N GLY A 274 -7.39 1.71 -8.05
CA GLY A 274 -7.29 1.26 -6.66
C GLY A 274 -8.62 0.84 -6.04
N ALA A 275 -8.57 0.34 -4.80
CA ALA A 275 -9.68 -0.30 -4.12
C ALA A 275 -10.93 0.59 -3.91
N ILE A 276 -10.81 1.91 -4.06
CA ILE A 276 -11.96 2.83 -3.99
C ILE A 276 -12.38 3.29 -5.38
N GLY A 277 -11.44 3.76 -6.20
CA GLY A 277 -11.78 4.33 -7.52
C GLY A 277 -12.22 3.29 -8.54
N THR A 278 -11.70 2.06 -8.48
CA THR A 278 -12.06 1.00 -9.43
C THR A 278 -13.52 0.58 -9.32
N PRO A 279 -14.07 0.20 -8.14
CA PRO A 279 -15.49 -0.10 -8.01
C PRO A 279 -16.38 1.12 -8.29
N GLN A 280 -15.94 2.34 -7.93
CA GLN A 280 -16.68 3.57 -8.24
C GLN A 280 -16.86 3.74 -9.76
N ILE A 281 -15.78 3.59 -10.55
CA ILE A 281 -15.84 3.72 -12.01
C ILE A 281 -16.71 2.62 -12.62
N LEU A 282 -16.64 1.37 -12.13
CA LEU A 282 -17.50 0.29 -12.61
C LEU A 282 -18.97 0.60 -12.36
N GLN A 283 -19.33 0.99 -11.15
CA GLN A 283 -20.72 1.32 -10.78
C GLN A 283 -21.24 2.52 -11.62
N LEU A 284 -20.46 3.58 -11.78
CA LEU A 284 -20.81 4.72 -12.64
C LEU A 284 -20.95 4.34 -14.13
N SER A 285 -20.37 3.21 -14.52
CA SER A 285 -20.44 2.67 -15.88
C SER A 285 -21.54 1.63 -16.05
N GLY A 286 -22.42 1.43 -15.05
CA GLY A 286 -23.52 0.49 -15.10
C GLY A 286 -23.16 -0.95 -14.76
N VAL A 287 -22.00 -1.19 -14.14
CA VAL A 287 -21.56 -2.53 -13.68
C VAL A 287 -21.51 -2.56 -12.15
N GLY A 288 -22.47 -3.22 -11.53
CA GLY A 288 -22.64 -3.24 -10.07
C GLY A 288 -23.97 -3.87 -9.67
N ASP A 289 -24.42 -3.64 -8.42
CA ASP A 289 -25.75 -4.05 -7.97
C ASP A 289 -26.84 -3.32 -8.75
N GLY A 290 -27.54 -4.05 -9.62
CA GLY A 290 -28.50 -3.48 -10.56
C GLY A 290 -29.62 -2.68 -9.91
N ALA A 291 -30.11 -3.14 -8.74
CA ALA A 291 -31.18 -2.43 -8.02
C ALA A 291 -30.69 -1.07 -7.48
N SER A 292 -29.49 -1.03 -6.95
CA SER A 292 -28.86 0.22 -6.46
C SER A 292 -28.55 1.18 -7.61
N LEU A 293 -28.04 0.69 -8.73
CA LEU A 293 -27.76 1.52 -9.92
C LEU A 293 -29.02 2.14 -10.49
N GLN A 294 -30.11 1.36 -10.63
CA GLN A 294 -31.41 1.86 -11.11
C GLN A 294 -32.00 2.96 -10.20
N LYS A 295 -31.86 2.83 -8.87
CA LYS A 295 -32.28 3.86 -7.91
C LYS A 295 -31.55 5.19 -8.11
N LEU A 296 -30.32 5.15 -8.63
CA LEU A 296 -29.51 6.32 -8.96
C LEU A 296 -29.76 6.83 -10.39
N GLY A 297 -30.69 6.22 -11.15
CA GLY A 297 -30.98 6.58 -12.54
C GLY A 297 -29.91 6.16 -13.55
N LEU A 298 -29.09 5.17 -13.20
CA LEU A 298 -28.06 4.61 -14.07
C LEU A 298 -28.58 3.39 -14.82
N ASP A 299 -28.25 3.31 -16.12
CA ASP A 299 -28.51 2.10 -16.91
C ASP A 299 -27.65 0.94 -16.44
N VAL A 300 -28.25 -0.23 -16.27
CA VAL A 300 -27.57 -1.46 -15.86
C VAL A 300 -27.01 -2.16 -17.10
N VAL A 301 -25.69 -2.10 -17.27
CA VAL A 301 -24.96 -2.84 -18.31
C VAL A 301 -24.80 -4.30 -17.88
N GLN A 302 -24.44 -4.53 -16.61
CA GLN A 302 -24.31 -5.84 -16.03
C GLN A 302 -24.64 -5.80 -14.53
N ASN A 303 -25.60 -6.64 -14.13
CA ASN A 303 -25.85 -6.87 -12.71
C ASN A 303 -24.72 -7.73 -12.12
N GLN A 304 -23.85 -7.10 -11.31
CA GLN A 304 -22.70 -7.71 -10.64
C GLN A 304 -22.60 -7.17 -9.20
N PRO A 305 -23.39 -7.74 -8.28
CA PRO A 305 -23.46 -7.26 -6.88
C PRO A 305 -22.14 -7.31 -6.13
N ALA A 306 -21.18 -8.15 -6.56
CA ALA A 306 -19.86 -8.26 -5.94
C ALA A 306 -19.00 -7.00 -6.11
N VAL A 307 -19.31 -6.11 -7.06
CA VAL A 307 -18.58 -4.87 -7.27
C VAL A 307 -18.74 -3.94 -6.07
N GLY A 308 -17.62 -3.59 -5.45
CA GLY A 308 -17.57 -2.74 -4.26
C GLY A 308 -17.77 -3.50 -2.94
N GLN A 309 -18.02 -4.80 -2.96
CA GLN A 309 -18.09 -5.64 -1.75
C GLN A 309 -16.72 -6.19 -1.38
N ASN A 310 -16.62 -6.87 -0.22
CA ASN A 310 -15.40 -7.50 0.25
C ASN A 310 -14.23 -6.51 0.48
N LEU A 311 -14.53 -5.26 0.83
CA LEU A 311 -13.48 -4.32 1.26
C LEU A 311 -12.78 -4.87 2.49
N GLN A 312 -11.47 -5.03 2.40
CA GLN A 312 -10.61 -5.46 3.49
C GLN A 312 -9.55 -4.40 3.75
N ASP A 313 -9.18 -4.25 5.00
CA ASP A 313 -8.14 -3.31 5.42
C ASP A 313 -7.54 -3.74 6.76
N HIS A 314 -6.29 -3.44 7.00
CA HIS A 314 -5.69 -3.62 8.31
C HIS A 314 -6.18 -2.52 9.26
N PHE A 315 -6.70 -2.92 10.40
CA PHE A 315 -7.09 -2.03 11.47
C PHE A 315 -6.16 -2.24 12.66
N GLY A 316 -5.68 -1.15 13.25
CA GLY A 316 -4.68 -1.23 14.31
C GLY A 316 -4.71 -0.02 15.24
N ILE A 317 -3.85 -0.03 16.23
CA ILE A 317 -3.75 1.00 17.25
C ILE A 317 -2.29 1.38 17.50
N ASN A 318 -2.07 2.58 18.01
CA ASN A 318 -0.77 3.10 18.40
C ASN A 318 -0.74 3.40 19.89
N TYR A 319 0.25 2.85 20.59
CA TYR A 319 0.54 3.21 21.99
C TYR A 319 1.74 4.12 22.05
N LEU A 320 1.56 5.23 22.74
CA LEU A 320 2.52 6.30 22.91
C LEU A 320 3.28 6.14 24.23
N PHE A 321 4.58 6.43 24.18
CA PHE A 321 5.47 6.37 25.34
C PHE A 321 6.33 7.62 25.41
N LYS A 322 6.53 8.17 26.63
CA LYS A 322 7.50 9.22 26.87
C LYS A 322 8.87 8.60 27.15
N ALA A 323 9.89 9.12 26.49
CA ALA A 323 11.26 8.61 26.58
C ALA A 323 12.13 9.48 27.49
N ASN A 324 13.01 8.85 28.27
CA ASN A 324 14.02 9.53 29.09
C ASN A 324 15.32 9.87 28.30
N ARG A 325 15.30 9.71 26.99
CA ARG A 325 16.40 9.99 26.06
C ARG A 325 15.87 10.62 24.76
N PRO A 326 16.73 11.35 24.02
CA PRO A 326 16.31 12.03 22.80
C PRO A 326 15.69 11.07 21.75
N THR A 327 14.66 11.56 21.07
CA THR A 327 13.97 10.92 19.95
C THR A 327 13.91 11.87 18.75
N LEU A 328 13.20 11.50 17.69
CA LEU A 328 12.97 12.41 16.57
C LEU A 328 12.10 13.63 16.95
N ASN A 329 11.38 13.57 18.08
CA ASN A 329 10.65 14.72 18.63
C ASN A 329 11.60 15.89 18.92
N ASP A 330 12.78 15.60 19.47
CA ASP A 330 13.79 16.62 19.80
C ASP A 330 14.37 17.29 18.54
N VAL A 331 14.48 16.51 17.47
CA VAL A 331 14.91 17.02 16.16
C VAL A 331 13.82 17.87 15.51
N PHE A 332 12.61 17.33 15.40
CA PHE A 332 11.52 17.99 14.67
C PHE A 332 10.71 18.97 15.51
N GLY A 333 10.81 18.91 16.84
CA GLY A 333 10.17 19.85 17.76
C GLY A 333 10.87 21.20 17.81
N SER A 334 12.20 21.25 17.57
CA SER A 334 13.02 22.45 17.66
C SER A 334 13.32 23.08 16.30
N TRP A 335 13.41 24.41 16.23
CA TRP A 335 13.78 25.12 15.01
C TRP A 335 15.22 24.78 14.54
N PRO A 336 16.24 24.77 15.42
CA PRO A 336 17.60 24.40 15.02
C PRO A 336 17.69 22.95 14.51
N GLY A 337 16.96 22.02 15.14
CA GLY A 337 16.91 20.62 14.72
C GLY A 337 16.32 20.45 13.32
N ARG A 338 15.20 21.14 13.03
CA ARG A 338 14.58 21.15 11.69
C ARG A 338 15.52 21.71 10.64
N LEU A 339 16.20 22.83 10.94
CA LEU A 339 17.15 23.46 10.03
C LEU A 339 18.33 22.54 9.75
N SER A 340 18.93 21.95 10.79
CA SER A 340 20.05 21.00 10.66
C SER A 340 19.65 19.77 9.84
N ALA A 341 18.52 19.15 10.16
CA ALA A 341 17.99 18.00 9.40
C ALA A 341 17.71 18.36 7.93
N GLY A 342 17.11 19.53 7.68
CA GLY A 342 16.86 20.06 6.35
C GLY A 342 18.13 20.29 5.55
N LEU A 343 19.12 20.95 6.13
CA LEU A 343 20.41 21.23 5.50
C LEU A 343 21.17 19.93 5.20
N ARG A 344 21.25 19.01 6.16
CA ARG A 344 21.86 17.69 5.97
C ARG A 344 21.19 16.96 4.79
N TYR A 345 19.86 16.94 4.74
CA TYR A 345 19.13 16.28 3.65
C TYR A 345 19.37 16.94 2.29
N VAL A 346 19.32 18.26 2.20
CA VAL A 346 19.52 18.98 0.92
C VAL A 346 20.92 18.72 0.37
N LEU A 347 21.95 18.75 1.24
CA LEU A 347 23.35 18.59 0.85
C LEU A 347 23.75 17.13 0.58
N THR A 348 23.22 16.17 1.37
CA THR A 348 23.74 14.80 1.38
C THR A 348 22.72 13.73 1.00
N ARG A 349 21.42 14.07 0.97
CA ARG A 349 20.32 13.11 0.83
C ARG A 349 20.29 12.05 1.92
N ARG A 350 20.81 12.35 3.10
CA ARG A 350 20.90 11.48 4.29
C ARG A 350 20.21 12.12 5.50
N GLY A 351 20.11 11.34 6.59
CA GLY A 351 19.53 11.77 7.85
C GLY A 351 18.02 11.59 7.92
N PRO A 352 17.34 12.13 8.95
CA PRO A 352 15.94 11.80 9.26
C PRO A 352 14.93 12.08 8.14
N LEU A 353 15.20 13.05 7.26
CA LEU A 353 14.31 13.38 6.13
C LEU A 353 14.42 12.38 4.97
N SER A 354 15.47 11.55 4.93
CA SER A 354 15.65 10.49 3.92
C SER A 354 14.97 9.17 4.29
N LEU A 355 14.23 9.12 5.39
CA LEU A 355 13.61 7.93 5.95
C LEU A 355 12.10 8.12 6.16
N SER A 356 11.40 7.00 6.32
CA SER A 356 10.10 6.96 7.00
C SER A 356 10.28 7.13 8.50
N ILE A 357 9.21 7.49 9.21
CA ILE A 357 9.19 7.35 10.67
C ILE A 357 9.01 5.89 11.09
N ASN A 358 8.39 5.06 10.24
CA ASN A 358 8.26 3.61 10.48
C ASN A 358 9.61 2.95 10.18
N GLN A 359 10.52 2.98 11.15
CA GLN A 359 11.91 2.56 10.96
C GLN A 359 12.15 1.11 11.35
N TYR A 360 11.39 0.59 12.31
CA TYR A 360 11.56 -0.74 12.87
C TYR A 360 10.22 -1.45 12.95
N GLY A 361 10.25 -2.77 12.92
CA GLY A 361 9.09 -3.61 13.07
C GLY A 361 9.21 -4.92 12.31
N GLY A 362 8.08 -5.55 12.05
CA GLY A 362 8.00 -6.82 11.34
C GLY A 362 6.71 -7.54 11.62
N LEU A 363 6.63 -8.77 11.15
CA LEU A 363 5.53 -9.68 11.41
C LEU A 363 5.89 -10.62 12.54
N VAL A 364 4.98 -10.83 13.48
CA VAL A 364 5.22 -11.65 14.66
C VAL A 364 4.04 -12.55 14.96
N ARG A 365 4.30 -13.70 15.58
CA ARG A 365 3.28 -14.51 16.20
C ARG A 365 3.00 -14.00 17.60
N THR A 366 1.76 -13.64 17.87
CA THR A 366 1.35 -13.16 19.20
C THR A 366 1.38 -14.25 20.26
N ARG A 367 1.29 -15.53 19.83
CA ARG A 367 1.38 -16.74 20.67
C ARG A 367 2.14 -17.86 19.92
N PRO A 368 2.79 -18.77 20.65
CA PRO A 368 3.56 -19.87 20.04
C PRO A 368 2.73 -20.86 19.21
N ASP A 369 1.41 -20.99 19.50
CA ASP A 369 0.48 -21.88 18.82
C ASP A 369 -0.02 -21.34 17.46
N GLN A 370 0.27 -20.09 17.13
CA GLN A 370 -0.03 -19.54 15.81
C GLN A 370 0.85 -20.21 14.75
N THR A 371 0.24 -20.64 13.65
CA THR A 371 0.93 -21.30 12.53
C THR A 371 1.68 -20.31 11.63
N ARG A 372 1.21 -19.05 11.59
CA ARG A 372 1.80 -17.94 10.83
C ARG A 372 1.82 -16.68 11.71
N ALA A 373 2.69 -15.74 11.39
CA ALA A 373 2.64 -14.42 12.01
C ALA A 373 1.24 -13.80 11.83
N ASP A 374 0.69 -13.29 12.92
CA ASP A 374 -0.69 -12.80 13.01
C ASP A 374 -0.78 -11.32 13.38
N CYS A 375 0.35 -10.69 13.71
CA CYS A 375 0.44 -9.29 14.08
C CYS A 375 1.59 -8.61 13.34
N GLN A 376 1.35 -7.40 12.81
CA GLN A 376 2.40 -6.52 12.32
C GLN A 376 2.71 -5.46 13.36
N LEU A 377 4.00 -5.32 13.72
CA LEU A 377 4.52 -4.32 14.64
C LEU A 377 5.18 -3.16 13.91
N TYR A 378 5.02 -1.95 14.44
CA TYR A 378 5.73 -0.76 14.03
C TYR A 378 6.33 -0.07 15.25
N MET A 379 7.61 0.29 15.20
CA MET A 379 8.19 1.20 16.16
C MET A 379 8.64 2.48 15.46
N ASN A 380 8.09 3.58 15.91
CA ASN A 380 8.37 4.91 15.42
C ASN A 380 9.14 5.68 16.50
N PRO A 381 10.39 6.08 16.29
CA PRO A 381 11.13 6.91 17.24
C PRO A 381 10.66 8.38 17.20
N LEU A 382 9.37 8.57 17.04
CA LEU A 382 8.65 9.85 16.98
C LEU A 382 7.25 9.64 17.51
N SER A 383 6.80 10.52 18.39
CA SER A 383 5.40 10.61 18.80
C SER A 383 4.73 11.86 18.23
N TYR A 384 3.43 11.76 17.97
CA TYR A 384 2.63 12.83 17.38
C TYR A 384 1.16 12.66 17.74
N HIS A 385 0.44 13.79 17.75
CA HIS A 385 -0.99 13.76 17.99
C HIS A 385 -1.76 13.05 16.86
N SER A 386 -2.61 12.11 17.24
CA SER A 386 -3.60 11.47 16.36
C SER A 386 -5.00 11.93 16.75
N PHE A 387 -5.86 12.18 15.76
CA PHE A 387 -7.26 12.52 15.98
C PHE A 387 -8.13 11.26 16.04
N HIS A 388 -9.30 11.34 16.63
CA HIS A 388 -10.26 10.23 16.73
C HIS A 388 -10.69 9.65 15.37
N ASP A 389 -10.67 10.44 14.29
CA ASP A 389 -10.95 9.99 12.93
C ASP A 389 -9.74 9.32 12.23
N GLY A 390 -8.66 9.10 12.94
CA GLY A 390 -7.42 8.51 12.39
C GLY A 390 -6.52 9.48 11.65
N ARG A 391 -6.88 10.76 11.52
CA ARG A 391 -5.99 11.79 10.99
C ARG A 391 -4.78 11.97 11.91
N ARG A 392 -3.60 12.13 11.34
CA ARG A 392 -2.31 12.17 12.06
C ARG A 392 -1.53 13.42 11.72
N ARG A 393 -1.06 14.14 12.74
CA ARG A 393 -0.19 15.32 12.56
C ARG A 393 1.28 14.96 12.65
N LEU A 394 1.77 14.12 11.76
CA LEU A 394 3.15 13.62 11.74
C LEU A 394 4.22 14.72 11.78
N MET A 395 3.95 15.89 11.21
CA MET A 395 4.87 17.03 11.18
C MET A 395 4.70 17.99 12.37
N ARG A 396 3.89 17.62 13.35
CA ARG A 396 3.75 18.30 14.64
C ARG A 396 3.98 17.28 15.76
N PRO A 397 5.27 16.96 16.03
CA PRO A 397 5.59 16.04 17.11
C PRO A 397 5.10 16.57 18.45
N ASP A 398 4.90 15.68 19.40
CA ASP A 398 4.61 16.05 20.78
C ASP A 398 5.76 16.86 21.38
N PRO A 399 5.53 17.71 22.38
CA PRO A 399 6.52 18.62 22.93
C PRO A 399 7.53 17.96 23.90
N PHE A 400 7.57 16.62 23.89
CA PHE A 400 8.47 15.81 24.71
C PHE A 400 9.13 14.74 23.84
N SER A 401 10.25 14.18 24.31
CA SER A 401 10.86 13.00 23.69
C SER A 401 9.90 11.82 23.80
N GLY A 402 9.46 11.30 22.67
CA GLY A 402 8.45 10.24 22.64
C GLY A 402 8.65 9.26 21.48
N PHE A 403 8.07 8.07 21.63
CA PHE A 403 8.03 7.04 20.61
C PHE A 403 6.68 6.33 20.60
N ILE A 404 6.40 5.61 19.53
CA ILE A 404 5.15 4.87 19.34
C ILE A 404 5.48 3.41 19.07
N ILE A 405 4.73 2.50 19.71
CA ILE A 405 4.58 1.10 19.30
C ILE A 405 3.17 0.97 18.72
N GLY A 406 3.10 0.77 17.41
CA GLY A 406 1.86 0.53 16.68
C GLY A 406 1.77 -0.93 16.24
N PHE A 407 0.56 -1.46 16.15
CA PHE A 407 0.33 -2.82 15.70
C PHE A 407 -1.05 -3.00 15.09
N ASN A 408 -1.19 -4.00 14.22
CA ASN A 408 -2.45 -4.39 13.60
C ASN A 408 -2.49 -5.90 13.34
N SER A 409 -3.72 -6.45 13.24
CA SER A 409 -3.91 -7.82 12.76
C SER A 409 -3.41 -7.97 11.32
N CYS A 410 -2.77 -9.09 11.01
CA CYS A 410 -2.35 -9.44 9.65
C CYS A 410 -3.53 -9.89 8.77
N ARG A 411 -4.59 -10.42 9.34
CA ARG A 411 -5.70 -11.05 8.63
C ARG A 411 -7.05 -10.74 9.30
N PRO A 412 -7.52 -9.48 9.22
CA PRO A 412 -8.84 -9.12 9.74
C PRO A 412 -9.93 -9.89 9.01
N ALA A 413 -10.99 -10.24 9.74
CA ALA A 413 -12.15 -10.99 9.23
C ALA A 413 -13.31 -10.08 8.82
N SER A 414 -13.39 -8.86 9.34
CA SER A 414 -14.42 -7.89 8.99
C SER A 414 -14.33 -7.49 7.52
N LEU A 415 -15.49 -7.43 6.85
CA LEU A 415 -15.62 -7.10 5.44
C LEU A 415 -16.51 -5.88 5.25
N GLY A 416 -15.99 -4.90 4.56
CA GLY A 416 -16.68 -3.65 4.25
C GLY A 416 -17.12 -3.53 2.78
N SER A 417 -17.47 -2.30 2.39
CA SER A 417 -17.96 -2.01 1.04
C SER A 417 -17.61 -0.59 0.56
N VAL A 418 -17.63 -0.43 -0.77
CA VAL A 418 -17.52 0.85 -1.48
C VAL A 418 -18.69 0.97 -2.46
N THR A 419 -19.57 1.95 -2.24
CA THR A 419 -20.81 2.09 -3.02
C THR A 419 -21.02 3.55 -3.44
N ILE A 420 -21.36 3.79 -4.70
CA ILE A 420 -21.72 5.15 -5.15
C ILE A 420 -23.05 5.58 -4.54
N THR A 421 -23.19 6.88 -4.27
CA THR A 421 -24.42 7.51 -3.76
C THR A 421 -25.00 8.54 -4.73
N SER A 422 -24.31 8.76 -5.85
CA SER A 422 -24.68 9.71 -6.90
C SER A 422 -24.17 9.24 -8.26
N PRO A 423 -24.84 9.56 -9.36
CA PRO A 423 -24.32 9.34 -10.71
C PRO A 423 -23.18 10.32 -11.08
N ASP A 424 -22.93 11.35 -10.27
CA ASP A 424 -21.82 12.27 -10.48
C ASP A 424 -20.49 11.70 -9.95
N ALA A 425 -19.54 11.51 -10.84
CA ALA A 425 -18.21 10.99 -10.54
C ALA A 425 -17.36 11.89 -9.62
N GLU A 426 -17.75 13.15 -9.39
CA GLU A 426 -17.07 14.05 -8.44
C GLU A 426 -17.55 13.80 -6.99
N VAL A 427 -18.67 13.11 -6.80
CA VAL A 427 -19.19 12.76 -5.48
C VAL A 427 -18.40 11.56 -4.95
N GLN A 428 -17.90 11.70 -3.74
CA GLN A 428 -17.20 10.63 -3.03
C GLN A 428 -18.14 9.42 -2.84
N PRO A 429 -17.69 8.17 -3.09
CA PRO A 429 -18.47 7.00 -2.77
C PRO A 429 -18.60 6.82 -1.24
N ARG A 430 -19.62 6.13 -0.82
CA ARG A 430 -19.77 5.65 0.55
C ARG A 430 -18.72 4.56 0.78
N ILE A 431 -17.84 4.78 1.75
CA ILE A 431 -16.82 3.82 2.17
C ILE A 431 -17.20 3.36 3.57
N HIS A 432 -17.52 2.09 3.70
CA HIS A 432 -17.88 1.45 4.96
C HIS A 432 -16.84 0.36 5.25
N GLY A 433 -15.96 0.58 6.22
CA GLY A 433 -14.89 -0.36 6.56
C GLY A 433 -15.42 -1.59 7.28
N ASN A 434 -16.50 -1.41 8.04
CA ASN A 434 -17.11 -2.42 8.89
C ASN A 434 -16.12 -2.98 9.94
N TYR A 435 -15.24 -2.10 10.45
CA TYR A 435 -14.17 -2.47 11.34
C TYR A 435 -14.68 -2.99 12.68
N LEU A 436 -14.06 -4.08 13.18
CA LEU A 436 -14.41 -4.74 14.45
C LEU A 436 -15.82 -5.36 14.50
N ASP A 437 -16.48 -5.55 13.37
CA ASP A 437 -17.79 -6.20 13.28
C ASP A 437 -17.72 -7.72 13.53
N HIS A 438 -16.58 -8.33 13.18
CA HIS A 438 -16.41 -9.77 13.34
C HIS A 438 -15.73 -10.10 14.68
N GLN A 439 -16.25 -11.14 15.40
CA GLN A 439 -15.72 -11.57 16.70
C GLN A 439 -14.21 -11.87 16.67
N GLN A 440 -13.71 -12.46 15.57
CA GLN A 440 -12.28 -12.73 15.41
C GLN A 440 -11.43 -11.46 15.53
N ASP A 441 -11.90 -10.31 15.03
CA ASP A 441 -11.15 -9.06 15.07
C ASP A 441 -11.07 -8.50 16.50
N LEU A 442 -12.12 -8.72 17.31
CA LEU A 442 -12.14 -8.40 18.73
C LEU A 442 -11.16 -9.30 19.50
N ASP A 443 -11.19 -10.61 19.23
CA ASP A 443 -10.26 -11.56 19.83
C ASP A 443 -8.80 -11.26 19.43
N ASP A 444 -8.58 -10.86 18.17
CA ASP A 444 -7.27 -10.42 17.66
C ASP A 444 -6.80 -9.16 18.38
N ALA A 445 -7.67 -8.17 18.57
CA ALA A 445 -7.35 -6.93 19.28
C ALA A 445 -6.86 -7.22 20.70
N VAL A 446 -7.59 -8.05 21.45
CA VAL A 446 -7.21 -8.47 22.81
C VAL A 446 -5.88 -9.22 22.78
N ARG A 447 -5.75 -10.21 21.88
CA ARG A 447 -4.54 -11.04 21.78
C ARG A 447 -3.30 -10.22 21.47
N MET A 448 -3.40 -9.26 20.53
CA MET A 448 -2.31 -8.35 20.18
C MET A 448 -1.98 -7.40 21.34
N ALA A 449 -2.98 -6.85 22.04
CA ALA A 449 -2.76 -6.01 23.21
C ALA A 449 -2.02 -6.76 24.32
N ARG A 450 -2.40 -8.03 24.60
CA ARG A 450 -1.68 -8.88 25.57
C ARG A 450 -0.25 -9.19 25.13
N PHE A 451 -0.02 -9.32 23.82
CA PHE A 451 1.35 -9.43 23.30
C PHE A 451 2.14 -8.12 23.55
N VAL A 452 1.57 -6.95 23.27
CA VAL A 452 2.25 -5.65 23.50
C VAL A 452 2.42 -5.37 25.01
N GLN A 453 1.52 -5.85 25.87
CA GLN A 453 1.71 -5.82 27.32
C GLN A 453 3.03 -6.48 27.73
N ARG A 454 3.36 -7.66 27.16
CA ARG A 454 4.66 -8.29 27.42
C ARG A 454 5.85 -7.44 26.98
N LEU A 455 5.71 -6.66 25.89
CA LEU A 455 6.72 -5.69 25.49
C LEU A 455 6.84 -4.54 26.50
N GLN A 456 5.70 -4.08 27.08
CA GLN A 456 5.71 -3.05 28.13
C GLN A 456 6.41 -3.50 29.40
N GLU A 457 6.36 -4.79 29.72
CA GLU A 457 6.98 -5.40 30.91
C GLU A 457 8.49 -5.62 30.74
N ALA A 458 9.01 -5.57 29.50
CA ALA A 458 10.42 -5.81 29.21
C ALA A 458 11.34 -4.79 29.93
N PRO A 459 12.37 -5.22 30.65
CA PRO A 459 13.33 -4.33 31.31
C PRO A 459 13.93 -3.28 30.38
N ALA A 460 14.25 -3.65 29.15
CA ALA A 460 14.78 -2.72 28.15
C ALA A 460 13.79 -1.60 27.78
N LEU A 461 12.48 -1.86 27.80
CA LEU A 461 11.47 -0.81 27.62
C LEU A 461 11.42 0.10 28.86
N LYS A 462 11.30 -0.50 30.06
CA LYS A 462 11.23 0.25 31.32
C LYS A 462 12.44 1.17 31.51
N ALA A 463 13.62 0.73 31.10
CA ALA A 463 14.86 1.50 31.19
C ALA A 463 14.87 2.77 30.31
N VAL A 464 13.99 2.88 29.32
CA VAL A 464 13.91 4.05 28.42
C VAL A 464 12.68 4.94 28.66
N LEU A 465 11.78 4.55 29.56
CA LEU A 465 10.61 5.34 29.91
C LEU A 465 11.01 6.51 30.83
N ALA A 466 10.41 7.69 30.58
CA ALA A 466 10.48 8.84 31.47
C ALA A 466 9.40 8.78 32.58
N GLU A 467 8.34 8.08 32.32
CA GLU A 467 7.18 7.84 33.22
C GLU A 467 6.50 6.53 32.84
N ASP A 468 5.54 6.08 33.62
CA ASP A 468 4.75 4.89 33.30
C ASP A 468 4.04 5.01 31.94
N PRO A 469 3.77 3.88 31.26
CA PRO A 469 3.07 3.89 29.99
C PRO A 469 1.76 4.69 30.04
N MET A 470 1.53 5.57 29.08
CA MET A 470 0.29 6.36 29.01
C MET A 470 -0.96 5.48 28.85
N THR A 471 -0.79 4.27 28.37
CA THR A 471 -1.81 3.22 28.32
C THR A 471 -1.22 1.98 29.01
N PRO A 472 -1.45 1.80 30.31
CA PRO A 472 -0.95 0.65 31.08
C PRO A 472 -1.84 -0.58 30.78
N LEU A 473 -1.45 -1.37 29.80
CA LEU A 473 -2.23 -2.56 29.37
C LEU A 473 -2.44 -3.60 30.47
N ALA A 474 -1.56 -3.62 31.49
CA ALA A 474 -1.68 -4.51 32.63
C ALA A 474 -2.94 -4.22 33.48
N ASP A 475 -3.41 -2.96 33.47
CA ASP A 475 -4.55 -2.51 34.25
C ASP A 475 -5.88 -2.61 33.48
N MET A 476 -5.82 -3.01 32.20
CA MET A 476 -7.00 -3.12 31.32
C MET A 476 -7.48 -4.57 31.26
N ASP A 477 -8.74 -4.82 31.52
CA ASP A 477 -9.38 -6.08 31.15
C ASP A 477 -9.64 -6.18 29.64
N ASP A 478 -10.17 -7.29 29.16
CA ASP A 478 -10.38 -7.50 27.74
C ASP A 478 -11.45 -6.58 27.16
N ALA A 479 -12.47 -6.21 27.94
CA ALA A 479 -13.48 -5.26 27.53
C ALA A 479 -12.89 -3.85 27.35
N ALA A 480 -12.08 -3.40 28.30
CA ALA A 480 -11.37 -2.11 28.21
C ALA A 480 -10.40 -2.05 27.02
N VAL A 481 -9.74 -3.16 26.68
CA VAL A 481 -8.90 -3.24 25.46
C VAL A 481 -9.75 -3.07 24.20
N ILE A 482 -10.90 -3.75 24.11
CA ILE A 482 -11.80 -3.63 22.96
C ILE A 482 -12.34 -2.20 22.84
N ASP A 483 -12.75 -1.58 23.94
CA ASP A 483 -13.23 -0.20 23.93
C ASP A 483 -12.13 0.78 23.51
N ASP A 484 -10.89 0.55 23.92
CA ASP A 484 -9.73 1.33 23.49
C ASP A 484 -9.51 1.22 21.97
N PHE A 485 -9.65 0.01 21.39
CA PHE A 485 -9.61 -0.18 19.93
C PHE A 485 -10.77 0.53 19.23
N ARG A 486 -11.98 0.48 19.79
CA ARG A 486 -13.16 1.20 19.27
C ARG A 486 -12.94 2.71 19.27
N GLU A 487 -12.36 3.26 20.33
CA GLU A 487 -12.14 4.69 20.49
C GLU A 487 -10.96 5.23 19.69
N ARG A 488 -9.81 4.53 19.69
CA ARG A 488 -8.53 5.03 19.17
C ARG A 488 -8.00 4.26 17.97
N GLY A 489 -8.53 3.07 17.70
CA GLY A 489 -8.14 2.26 16.56
C GLY A 489 -8.40 2.98 15.24
N SER A 490 -7.61 2.67 14.22
CA SER A 490 -7.72 3.27 12.90
C SER A 490 -7.14 2.37 11.81
N THR A 491 -7.50 2.65 10.57
CA THR A 491 -6.86 2.04 9.40
C THR A 491 -5.35 2.28 9.38
N VAL A 492 -4.62 1.33 8.84
CA VAL A 492 -3.22 1.52 8.43
C VAL A 492 -3.08 1.67 6.89
N PHE A 493 -4.22 1.93 6.22
CA PHE A 493 -4.35 2.37 4.83
C PHE A 493 -4.06 1.29 3.78
N HIS A 494 -4.38 0.04 4.04
CA HIS A 494 -4.12 -1.10 3.19
C HIS A 494 -5.36 -1.64 2.44
N LEU A 495 -6.35 -0.77 2.16
CA LEU A 495 -7.62 -1.13 1.52
C LEU A 495 -7.42 -1.95 0.24
N CYS A 496 -8.16 -3.08 0.14
CA CYS A 496 -8.12 -4.00 -0.99
C CYS A 496 -9.44 -4.78 -1.13
N GLY A 497 -9.55 -5.66 -2.12
CA GLY A 497 -10.57 -6.70 -2.21
C GLY A 497 -11.91 -6.31 -2.84
N THR A 498 -12.16 -5.03 -3.13
CA THR A 498 -13.47 -4.49 -3.58
C THR A 498 -13.92 -4.93 -4.98
N CYS A 499 -13.07 -5.63 -5.72
CA CYS A 499 -13.36 -6.26 -7.01
C CYS A 499 -12.65 -7.61 -7.08
N ARG A 500 -12.75 -8.42 -6.01
CA ARG A 500 -11.94 -9.61 -5.80
C ARG A 500 -11.93 -10.56 -6.99
N MET A 501 -10.78 -11.23 -7.20
CA MET A 501 -10.66 -12.31 -8.18
C MET A 501 -11.18 -13.61 -7.59
N GLY A 502 -11.70 -14.45 -8.49
CA GLY A 502 -12.19 -15.77 -8.16
C GLY A 502 -12.85 -16.45 -9.36
N PRO A 503 -13.04 -17.78 -9.31
CA PRO A 503 -13.58 -18.56 -10.42
C PRO A 503 -15.08 -18.35 -10.64
N ASP A 504 -15.83 -17.99 -9.60
CA ASP A 504 -17.28 -17.86 -9.67
C ASP A 504 -17.73 -16.40 -9.79
N ARG A 505 -18.37 -16.05 -10.91
CA ARG A 505 -18.90 -14.71 -11.18
C ARG A 505 -19.95 -14.22 -10.16
N ARG A 506 -20.55 -15.10 -9.35
CA ARG A 506 -21.50 -14.72 -8.31
C ARG A 506 -20.83 -13.99 -7.16
N ASP A 507 -19.59 -14.40 -6.84
CA ASP A 507 -18.84 -13.91 -5.69
C ASP A 507 -17.64 -13.05 -6.07
N ALA A 508 -17.15 -13.14 -7.32
CA ALA A 508 -15.97 -12.48 -7.80
C ALA A 508 -16.29 -11.54 -8.97
N VAL A 509 -15.53 -10.47 -9.08
CA VAL A 509 -15.69 -9.47 -10.16
C VAL A 509 -14.81 -9.83 -11.36
N VAL A 510 -13.62 -10.41 -11.11
CA VAL A 510 -12.69 -10.83 -12.16
C VAL A 510 -12.31 -12.30 -12.02
N ASP A 511 -11.96 -12.92 -13.16
CA ASP A 511 -11.39 -14.27 -13.20
C ASP A 511 -9.91 -14.28 -12.74
N PRO A 512 -9.27 -15.45 -12.60
CA PRO A 512 -7.85 -15.54 -12.24
C PRO A 512 -6.88 -14.90 -13.25
N GLN A 513 -7.33 -14.58 -14.46
CA GLN A 513 -6.62 -13.80 -15.47
C GLN A 513 -6.93 -12.30 -15.37
N LEU A 514 -7.64 -11.87 -14.33
CA LEU A 514 -8.04 -10.50 -14.03
C LEU A 514 -9.00 -9.87 -15.05
N ARG A 515 -9.68 -10.68 -15.88
CA ARG A 515 -10.72 -10.25 -16.81
C ARG A 515 -12.03 -10.10 -16.08
N VAL A 516 -12.77 -9.02 -16.32
CA VAL A 516 -14.09 -8.82 -15.71
C VAL A 516 -15.05 -9.89 -16.24
N HIS A 517 -15.66 -10.64 -15.33
CA HIS A 517 -16.60 -11.67 -15.69
C HIS A 517 -17.75 -11.13 -16.55
N GLY A 518 -17.98 -11.74 -17.71
CA GLY A 518 -19.09 -11.40 -18.62
C GLY A 518 -18.89 -10.14 -19.47
N ILE A 519 -17.74 -9.45 -19.36
CA ILE A 519 -17.45 -8.25 -20.16
C ILE A 519 -16.13 -8.44 -20.92
N GLY A 520 -16.18 -8.38 -22.24
CA GLY A 520 -15.00 -8.43 -23.08
C GLY A 520 -14.18 -7.12 -23.05
N GLY A 521 -12.84 -7.23 -23.22
CA GLY A 521 -11.98 -6.05 -23.36
C GLY A 521 -11.83 -5.20 -22.11
N LEU A 522 -12.13 -5.74 -20.92
CA LEU A 522 -11.99 -5.05 -19.64
C LEU A 522 -11.26 -5.94 -18.63
N ARG A 523 -10.17 -5.40 -18.05
CA ARG A 523 -9.48 -6.02 -16.91
C ARG A 523 -9.39 -5.06 -15.75
N ILE A 524 -9.19 -5.62 -14.56
CA ILE A 524 -8.88 -4.87 -13.34
C ILE A 524 -7.51 -5.31 -12.85
N VAL A 525 -6.61 -4.35 -12.65
CA VAL A 525 -5.25 -4.62 -12.20
C VAL A 525 -4.85 -3.60 -11.13
N ASP A 526 -5.25 -3.84 -9.91
CA ASP A 526 -4.86 -3.10 -8.70
C ASP A 526 -5.25 -3.90 -7.44
N ALA A 527 -5.07 -3.33 -6.25
CA ALA A 527 -5.36 -4.02 -5.00
C ALA A 527 -6.85 -4.39 -4.83
N SER A 528 -7.77 -3.84 -5.62
CA SER A 528 -9.20 -4.22 -5.54
C SER A 528 -9.44 -5.69 -5.87
N VAL A 529 -8.54 -6.33 -6.63
CA VAL A 529 -8.72 -7.73 -7.05
C VAL A 529 -8.22 -8.76 -6.02
N PHE A 530 -7.58 -8.35 -4.95
CA PHE A 530 -7.10 -9.29 -3.93
C PHE A 530 -8.27 -10.11 -3.38
N PRO A 531 -8.21 -11.46 -3.37
CA PRO A 531 -9.25 -12.30 -2.74
C PRO A 531 -9.32 -12.03 -1.24
N ASN A 532 -8.16 -12.01 -0.61
CA ASN A 532 -7.93 -11.62 0.79
C ASN A 532 -6.70 -10.72 0.89
N ILE A 533 -6.69 -9.91 1.95
CA ILE A 533 -5.58 -9.01 2.27
C ILE A 533 -4.31 -9.81 2.57
N THR A 534 -3.17 -9.34 2.10
CA THR A 534 -1.86 -9.90 2.48
C THR A 534 -1.45 -9.42 3.87
N SER A 535 -0.69 -10.20 4.60
CA SER A 535 -0.35 -9.98 6.02
C SER A 535 0.36 -8.66 6.34
N ALA A 536 0.85 -7.95 5.32
CA ALA A 536 1.61 -6.71 5.48
C ALA A 536 1.19 -5.64 4.47
N ASN A 537 2.04 -4.63 4.26
CA ASN A 537 1.79 -3.49 3.37
C ASN A 537 1.45 -3.94 1.94
N THR A 538 0.33 -3.48 1.40
CA THR A 538 -0.24 -3.93 0.11
C THR A 538 0.46 -3.39 -1.14
N ASN A 539 1.45 -2.49 -1.02
CA ASN A 539 2.08 -1.85 -2.19
C ASN A 539 2.94 -2.82 -3.01
N ALA A 540 3.80 -3.63 -2.37
CA ALA A 540 4.65 -4.61 -3.06
C ALA A 540 3.81 -5.72 -3.73
N PRO A 541 2.79 -6.32 -3.06
CA PRO A 541 1.84 -7.24 -3.71
C PRO A 541 1.12 -6.63 -4.92
N THR A 542 0.73 -5.35 -4.86
CA THR A 542 0.09 -4.66 -6.00
C THR A 542 1.05 -4.50 -7.18
N ILE A 543 2.32 -4.21 -6.93
CA ILE A 543 3.35 -4.12 -7.97
C ILE A 543 3.58 -5.50 -8.60
N MET A 544 3.71 -6.54 -7.79
CA MET A 544 3.84 -7.93 -8.23
C MET A 544 2.66 -8.34 -9.12
N LEU A 545 1.43 -8.10 -8.65
CA LEU A 545 0.21 -8.39 -9.41
C LEU A 545 0.22 -7.70 -10.78
N ALA A 546 0.65 -6.44 -10.86
CA ALA A 546 0.71 -5.70 -12.12
C ALA A 546 1.78 -6.24 -13.08
N HIS A 547 2.93 -6.71 -12.58
CA HIS A 547 3.94 -7.39 -13.41
C HIS A 547 3.40 -8.69 -14.00
N LYS A 548 2.74 -9.52 -13.18
CA LYS A 548 2.12 -10.77 -13.62
C LYS A 548 0.98 -10.52 -14.61
N ALA A 549 0.12 -9.53 -14.34
CA ALA A 549 -0.96 -9.12 -15.23
C ALA A 549 -0.44 -8.67 -16.61
N ALA A 550 0.65 -7.90 -16.64
CA ALA A 550 1.25 -7.48 -17.91
C ALA A 550 1.72 -8.68 -18.76
N GLN A 551 2.28 -9.71 -18.12
CA GLN A 551 2.65 -10.95 -18.83
C GLN A 551 1.42 -11.65 -19.42
N MET A 552 0.32 -11.76 -18.65
CA MET A 552 -0.94 -12.35 -19.11
C MET A 552 -1.53 -11.56 -20.29
N ILE A 553 -1.58 -10.21 -20.19
CA ILE A 553 -2.12 -9.33 -21.24
C ILE A 553 -1.32 -9.47 -22.55
N LEU A 554 0.02 -9.49 -22.45
CA LEU A 554 0.89 -9.63 -23.62
C LEU A 554 0.80 -11.03 -24.24
N ALA A 555 0.63 -12.08 -23.45
CA ALA A 555 0.39 -13.43 -23.95
C ALA A 555 -0.93 -13.55 -24.71
N ASP A 556 -2.01 -12.92 -24.21
CA ASP A 556 -3.31 -12.89 -24.90
C ASP A 556 -3.30 -12.03 -26.17
N ALA A 557 -2.30 -11.15 -26.31
CA ALA A 557 -2.17 -10.28 -27.48
C ALA A 557 -1.51 -10.96 -28.71
N GLY A 558 -0.87 -12.11 -28.53
CA GLY A 558 -0.21 -12.93 -29.56
C GLY A 558 1.16 -12.41 -29.92
#